data_60834c267137976923d3a629af55670b
#
_entry.id   60834c267137976923d3a629af55670b
#
_cell.length_a   1.000
_cell.length_b   1.000
_cell.length_c   1.000
_cell.angle_alpha   90.00
_cell.angle_beta   90.00
_cell.angle_gamma   90.00
#
_symmetry.space_group_name_H-M   'P 1'
#
loop_
_entity.id
_entity.type
_entity.pdbx_description
1 polymer ?
#
loop_
_entity_poly.entity_id
_entity_poly.type
_entity_poly.pdbx_seq_one_letter_code
_entity_poly.pdbx_strand_id
1 'polypeptide(L)'
;MNSIPTPIKNALPPTDLLKSDFWYNLPKEYIAQTPVEPRDSSRLMTVSRTGGEIGHHIFRDILGMLSEGDVLVINESRVIPARLLGVKRESGITMETLLLRQRSPSRWETLLRPGRRAKDGTVIDYPGGLYATVIGDSSSDDDGVRVVEFSKSGAALYAEFDRIGTMPLPPYITEKLSDRERYQTVYAKTEGSSAAPTAGLHFTPALLEAIRAKGVKIVSVLLHVGLGTFRPVKEDRITDHIMHSEYFEVSDETADTINSRTGRLIAVGTTSCRTLESAADECGKIRAMSGDTGIFIYPGYRFKAIDGLITNFHLPESTLLMLVSAFASREIMLSAYNEAIREHYRFFSFGDAMFIS
;
A
#
# COMPACT_ATOMS: atom_id res chain seq x y z
N MET A 1 -30.86 28.96 -20.40
CA MET A 1 -31.12 28.79 -18.96
C MET A 1 -30.31 27.58 -18.50
N ASN A 2 -29.12 27.85 -17.95
CA ASN A 2 -28.24 26.82 -17.46
C ASN A 2 -28.68 26.42 -16.05
N SER A 3 -29.20 25.21 -15.90
CA SER A 3 -29.51 24.63 -14.60
C SER A 3 -28.20 24.27 -13.88
N ILE A 4 -27.91 24.98 -12.80
CA ILE A 4 -26.87 24.68 -11.85
C ILE A 4 -27.23 23.29 -11.24
N PRO A 5 -26.32 22.30 -11.21
CA PRO A 5 -26.62 21.02 -10.58
C PRO A 5 -26.83 21.24 -9.08
N THR A 6 -27.94 20.74 -8.57
CA THR A 6 -28.30 20.77 -7.15
C THR A 6 -27.22 20.03 -6.35
N PRO A 7 -26.67 20.62 -5.27
CA PRO A 7 -25.71 19.91 -4.43
C PRO A 7 -26.40 18.70 -3.80
N ILE A 8 -25.71 17.56 -3.86
CA ILE A 8 -26.14 16.29 -3.24
C ILE A 8 -26.30 16.54 -1.74
N LYS A 9 -27.54 16.70 -1.31
CA LYS A 9 -27.92 16.76 0.12
C LYS A 9 -27.86 15.33 0.63
N ASN A 10 -26.99 15.09 1.61
CA ASN A 10 -26.89 14.00 2.60
C ASN A 10 -25.53 13.31 2.69
N ALA A 11 -24.41 14.02 2.52
CA ALA A 11 -23.16 13.53 3.09
C ALA A 11 -23.25 13.68 4.62
N LEU A 12 -23.19 12.56 5.35
CA LEU A 12 -23.04 12.59 6.80
C LEU A 12 -21.80 13.40 7.15
N PRO A 13 -21.81 14.23 8.21
CA PRO A 13 -20.62 14.91 8.65
C PRO A 13 -19.51 13.87 8.95
N PRO A 14 -18.23 14.18 8.66
CA PRO A 14 -17.12 13.22 8.79
C PRO A 14 -17.03 12.52 10.16
N THR A 15 -17.55 13.15 11.20
CA THR A 15 -17.58 12.66 12.59
C THR A 15 -18.53 11.50 12.84
N ASP A 16 -19.50 11.25 11.95
CA ASP A 16 -20.57 10.27 12.16
C ASP A 16 -20.43 9.01 11.28
N LEU A 17 -19.34 8.93 10.47
CA LEU A 17 -19.11 7.77 9.61
C LEU A 17 -18.69 6.56 10.42
N LEU A 18 -19.36 5.45 10.14
CA LEU A 18 -19.06 4.15 10.72
C LEU A 18 -18.26 3.29 9.73
N LYS A 19 -17.51 2.35 10.25
CA LYS A 19 -16.81 1.34 9.46
C LYS A 19 -17.76 0.59 8.52
N SER A 20 -18.96 0.24 9.02
CA SER A 20 -20.02 -0.44 8.25
C SER A 20 -20.55 0.35 7.07
N ASP A 21 -20.36 1.68 7.02
CA ASP A 21 -20.72 2.51 5.87
C ASP A 21 -19.85 2.21 4.63
N PHE A 22 -18.75 1.51 4.82
CA PHE A 22 -17.81 1.07 3.78
C PHE A 22 -17.91 -0.43 3.51
N TRP A 23 -19.04 -1.04 3.89
CA TRP A 23 -19.28 -2.44 3.64
C TRP A 23 -19.87 -2.65 2.23
N TYR A 24 -19.41 -3.68 1.57
CA TYR A 24 -20.02 -4.24 0.35
C TYR A 24 -19.80 -5.76 0.34
N ASN A 25 -20.64 -6.48 -0.38
CA ASN A 25 -20.55 -7.94 -0.45
C ASN A 25 -19.46 -8.37 -1.43
N LEU A 26 -18.31 -8.83 -0.93
CA LEU A 26 -17.20 -9.37 -1.73
C LEU A 26 -17.16 -10.89 -1.60
N PRO A 27 -17.57 -11.65 -2.63
CA PRO A 27 -17.37 -13.10 -2.65
C PRO A 27 -15.88 -13.44 -2.66
N LYS A 28 -15.49 -14.45 -1.87
CA LYS A 28 -14.07 -14.81 -1.68
C LYS A 28 -13.36 -15.23 -2.97
N GLU A 29 -14.09 -15.81 -3.90
CA GLU A 29 -13.60 -16.24 -5.22
C GLU A 29 -13.10 -15.10 -6.10
N TYR A 30 -13.52 -13.85 -5.84
CA TYR A 30 -13.00 -12.69 -6.54
C TYR A 30 -11.65 -12.21 -6.04
N ILE A 31 -11.18 -12.69 -4.87
CA ILE A 31 -9.86 -12.34 -4.33
C ILE A 31 -8.79 -13.11 -5.12
N ALA A 32 -8.04 -12.41 -5.94
CA ALA A 32 -7.03 -12.99 -6.83
C ALA A 32 -5.90 -13.67 -6.03
N GLN A 33 -5.65 -14.93 -6.30
CA GLN A 33 -4.59 -15.70 -5.67
C GLN A 33 -3.28 -15.65 -6.47
N THR A 34 -3.37 -15.43 -7.77
CA THR A 34 -2.23 -15.38 -8.70
C THR A 34 -2.29 -14.16 -9.60
N PRO A 35 -1.13 -13.56 -9.95
CA PRO A 35 -1.10 -12.46 -10.90
C PRO A 35 -1.38 -12.93 -12.33
N VAL A 36 -1.82 -12.00 -13.20
CA VAL A 36 -1.95 -12.24 -14.65
C VAL A 36 -0.63 -12.05 -15.37
N GLU A 37 -0.48 -12.69 -16.52
CA GLU A 37 0.65 -12.52 -17.44
C GLU A 37 0.16 -12.17 -18.85
N PRO A 38 0.75 -11.16 -19.51
CA PRO A 38 1.68 -10.17 -18.95
C PRO A 38 0.99 -9.27 -17.91
N ARG A 39 1.77 -8.59 -17.06
CA ARG A 39 1.26 -7.76 -15.94
C ARG A 39 0.22 -6.73 -16.39
N ASP A 40 0.44 -6.11 -17.54
CA ASP A 40 -0.39 -5.06 -18.11
C ASP A 40 -1.64 -5.59 -18.88
N SER A 41 -1.88 -6.90 -18.82
CA SER A 41 -3.12 -7.53 -19.33
C SER A 41 -4.24 -7.64 -18.28
N SER A 42 -4.01 -7.19 -17.04
CA SER A 42 -5.07 -7.04 -16.03
C SER A 42 -6.14 -6.08 -16.55
N ARG A 43 -7.36 -6.20 -16.05
CA ARG A 43 -8.42 -5.23 -16.38
C ARG A 43 -8.17 -3.89 -15.67
N LEU A 44 -8.68 -2.83 -16.29
CA LEU A 44 -8.67 -1.48 -15.73
C LEU A 44 -10.08 -0.93 -15.74
N MET A 45 -10.59 -0.54 -14.58
CA MET A 45 -11.82 0.25 -14.47
C MET A 45 -11.46 1.73 -14.35
N THR A 46 -12.02 2.57 -15.22
CA THR A 46 -11.96 4.03 -15.05
C THR A 46 -13.18 4.51 -14.29
N VAL A 47 -12.99 5.46 -13.38
CA VAL A 47 -14.06 6.08 -12.58
C VAL A 47 -13.88 7.59 -12.58
N SER A 48 -14.89 8.31 -13.05
CA SER A 48 -14.92 9.78 -12.94
C SER A 48 -15.20 10.21 -11.50
N ARG A 49 -14.35 11.08 -10.96
CA ARG A 49 -14.48 11.59 -9.57
C ARG A 49 -15.74 12.42 -9.36
N THR A 50 -16.23 13.09 -10.39
CA THR A 50 -17.32 14.07 -10.28
C THR A 50 -18.64 13.51 -10.79
N GLY A 51 -18.63 12.73 -11.85
CA GLY A 51 -19.84 12.21 -12.48
C GLY A 51 -20.14 10.75 -12.14
N GLY A 52 -19.12 9.98 -11.70
CA GLY A 52 -19.27 8.55 -11.39
C GLY A 52 -19.35 7.66 -12.63
N GLU A 53 -19.06 8.21 -13.84
CA GLU A 53 -19.04 7.43 -15.07
C GLU A 53 -17.96 6.34 -14.97
N ILE A 54 -18.32 5.11 -15.36
CA ILE A 54 -17.48 3.93 -15.33
C ILE A 54 -17.14 3.50 -16.74
N GLY A 55 -15.84 3.20 -16.98
CA GLY A 55 -15.36 2.57 -18.22
C GLY A 55 -14.59 1.29 -17.91
N HIS A 56 -14.59 0.36 -18.89
CA HIS A 56 -13.91 -0.93 -18.75
C HIS A 56 -12.85 -1.07 -19.84
N HIS A 57 -11.61 -1.34 -19.41
CA HIS A 57 -10.42 -1.36 -20.26
C HIS A 57 -9.48 -2.48 -19.84
N ILE A 58 -8.38 -2.63 -20.56
CA ILE A 58 -7.20 -3.41 -20.13
C ILE A 58 -6.15 -2.42 -19.62
N PHE A 59 -5.33 -2.81 -18.65
CA PHE A 59 -4.41 -1.88 -17.96
C PHE A 59 -3.48 -1.15 -18.94
N ARG A 60 -3.00 -1.80 -19.99
CA ARG A 60 -2.15 -1.15 -21.01
C ARG A 60 -2.82 0.05 -21.71
N ASP A 61 -4.15 0.13 -21.72
CA ASP A 61 -4.90 1.24 -22.31
C ASP A 61 -4.73 2.55 -21.53
N ILE A 62 -4.17 2.48 -20.30
CA ILE A 62 -3.80 3.66 -19.48
C ILE A 62 -2.92 4.63 -20.29
N LEU A 63 -2.10 4.13 -21.22
CA LEU A 63 -1.29 4.96 -22.10
C LEU A 63 -2.13 5.98 -22.88
N GLY A 64 -3.33 5.58 -23.33
CA GLY A 64 -4.26 6.48 -24.01
C GLY A 64 -4.88 7.55 -23.11
N MET A 65 -4.93 7.32 -21.81
CA MET A 65 -5.58 8.18 -20.80
C MET A 65 -4.63 9.21 -20.19
N LEU A 66 -3.33 9.04 -20.37
CA LEU A 66 -2.29 9.98 -19.92
C LEU A 66 -1.99 11.00 -21.02
N SER A 67 -1.53 12.18 -20.63
CA SER A 67 -1.20 13.28 -21.54
C SER A 67 0.21 13.78 -21.31
N GLU A 68 0.83 14.36 -22.33
CA GLU A 68 2.09 15.08 -22.19
C GLU A 68 1.98 16.13 -21.06
N GLY A 69 3.03 16.22 -20.25
CA GLY A 69 3.07 17.11 -19.08
C GLY A 69 2.48 16.51 -17.80
N ASP A 70 1.75 15.37 -17.86
CA ASP A 70 1.36 14.64 -16.67
C ASP A 70 2.59 14.10 -15.92
N VAL A 71 2.50 13.98 -14.60
CA VAL A 71 3.51 13.34 -13.74
C VAL A 71 2.90 12.13 -13.06
N LEU A 72 3.49 10.97 -13.33
CA LEU A 72 3.13 9.70 -12.70
C LEU A 72 4.09 9.43 -11.54
N VAL A 73 3.56 9.29 -10.32
CA VAL A 73 4.36 9.06 -9.11
C VAL A 73 4.24 7.62 -8.66
N ILE A 74 5.37 6.92 -8.63
CA ILE A 74 5.49 5.52 -8.25
C ILE A 74 6.19 5.37 -6.90
N ASN A 75 5.87 4.31 -6.14
CA ASN A 75 6.59 3.96 -4.91
C ASN A 75 7.66 2.90 -5.22
N GLU A 76 8.94 3.27 -5.11
CA GLU A 76 10.08 2.39 -5.45
C GLU A 76 10.50 1.43 -4.34
N SER A 77 9.69 1.30 -3.27
CA SER A 77 10.04 0.40 -2.18
C SER A 77 10.10 -1.06 -2.65
N ARG A 78 11.10 -1.79 -2.15
CA ARG A 78 11.33 -3.21 -2.41
C ARG A 78 10.97 -4.03 -1.18
N VAL A 79 10.18 -5.07 -1.38
CA VAL A 79 9.80 -6.01 -0.31
C VAL A 79 10.98 -6.89 0.04
N ILE A 80 11.28 -6.96 1.33
CA ILE A 80 12.27 -7.91 1.86
C ILE A 80 11.61 -9.24 2.21
N PRO A 81 12.35 -10.37 2.26
CA PRO A 81 11.84 -11.64 2.75
C PRO A 81 11.60 -11.57 4.27
N ALA A 82 10.55 -10.84 4.65
CA ALA A 82 10.32 -10.40 6.02
C ALA A 82 9.75 -11.48 6.95
N ARG A 83 9.36 -12.66 6.43
CA ARG A 83 8.82 -13.76 7.25
C ARG A 83 9.90 -14.79 7.51
N LEU A 84 10.35 -14.89 8.77
CA LEU A 84 11.36 -15.82 9.21
C LEU A 84 10.75 -16.90 10.11
N LEU A 85 11.20 -18.14 9.96
CA LEU A 85 10.84 -19.25 10.84
C LEU A 85 12.08 -19.66 11.66
N GLY A 86 11.93 -19.62 12.97
CA GLY A 86 12.96 -20.01 13.93
C GLY A 86 12.40 -20.88 15.05
N VAL A 87 13.22 -21.19 16.02
CA VAL A 87 12.82 -21.96 17.21
C VAL A 87 13.25 -21.20 18.47
N LYS A 88 12.38 -21.17 19.45
CA LYS A 88 12.74 -20.63 20.79
C LYS A 88 13.79 -21.53 21.42
N ARG A 89 14.97 -20.98 21.70
CA ARG A 89 16.16 -21.72 22.17
C ARG A 89 15.89 -22.60 23.37
N GLU A 90 15.18 -22.09 24.37
CA GLU A 90 14.93 -22.80 25.62
C GLU A 90 13.93 -23.97 25.49
N SER A 91 12.96 -23.87 24.58
CA SER A 91 11.81 -24.81 24.54
C SER A 91 11.63 -25.55 23.24
N GLY A 92 12.41 -25.21 22.19
CA GLY A 92 12.27 -25.81 20.86
C GLY A 92 10.96 -25.46 20.12
N ILE A 93 10.17 -24.52 20.66
CA ILE A 93 8.90 -24.13 20.05
C ILE A 93 9.17 -23.34 18.79
N THR A 94 8.51 -23.70 17.69
CA THR A 94 8.55 -22.93 16.45
C THR A 94 8.00 -21.53 16.65
N MET A 95 8.76 -20.54 16.19
CA MET A 95 8.42 -19.13 16.24
C MET A 95 8.44 -18.54 14.84
N GLU A 96 7.36 -17.91 14.43
CA GLU A 96 7.32 -17.04 13.26
C GLU A 96 7.70 -15.63 13.68
N THR A 97 8.67 -15.05 13.02
CA THR A 97 9.08 -13.65 13.15
C THR A 97 8.77 -12.93 11.87
N LEU A 98 7.93 -11.92 11.96
CA LEU A 98 7.57 -11.10 10.82
C LEU A 98 8.15 -9.69 11.03
N LEU A 99 9.13 -9.34 10.20
CA LEU A 99 9.81 -8.04 10.23
C LEU A 99 8.82 -6.94 9.84
N LEU A 100 8.74 -5.87 10.63
CA LEU A 100 7.84 -4.74 10.39
C LEU A 100 8.61 -3.47 10.03
N ARG A 101 9.54 -3.06 10.90
CA ARG A 101 10.28 -1.81 10.76
C ARG A 101 11.68 -1.96 11.35
N GLN A 102 12.66 -1.48 10.60
CA GLN A 102 14.04 -1.38 11.09
C GLN A 102 14.17 -0.18 12.05
N ARG A 103 14.74 -0.41 13.24
CA ARG A 103 15.02 0.63 14.24
C ARG A 103 16.49 1.02 14.27
N SER A 104 17.37 0.06 13.96
CA SER A 104 18.83 0.26 13.84
C SER A 104 19.39 -0.86 12.96
N PRO A 105 20.69 -0.84 12.59
CA PRO A 105 21.27 -1.89 11.72
C PRO A 105 21.06 -3.34 12.20
N SER A 106 20.82 -3.58 13.51
CA SER A 106 20.53 -4.92 14.06
C SER A 106 19.16 -5.06 14.71
N ARG A 107 18.42 -3.96 14.92
CA ARG A 107 17.16 -3.96 15.68
C ARG A 107 15.96 -3.75 14.79
N TRP A 108 14.94 -4.59 15.01
CA TRP A 108 13.71 -4.58 14.23
C TRP A 108 12.47 -4.66 15.13
N GLU A 109 11.46 -3.90 14.81
CA GLU A 109 10.10 -4.19 15.24
C GLU A 109 9.61 -5.40 14.49
N THR A 110 9.00 -6.32 15.22
CA THR A 110 8.54 -7.60 14.65
C THR A 110 7.21 -8.00 15.25
N LEU A 111 6.41 -8.72 14.48
CA LEU A 111 5.29 -9.47 15.02
C LEU A 111 5.73 -10.91 15.24
N LEU A 112 5.68 -11.37 16.48
CA LEU A 112 6.08 -12.73 16.86
C LEU A 112 4.86 -13.63 17.07
N ARG A 113 4.90 -14.83 16.52
CA ARG A 113 3.85 -15.85 16.72
C ARG A 113 4.45 -17.18 17.16
N PRO A 114 3.98 -17.74 18.29
CA PRO A 114 2.98 -17.25 19.24
C PRO A 114 3.51 -16.13 20.14
N GLY A 115 2.90 -14.92 20.09
CA GLY A 115 3.40 -13.71 20.77
C GLY A 115 3.46 -13.84 22.29
N ARG A 116 2.51 -14.53 22.94
CA ARG A 116 2.51 -14.74 24.41
C ARG A 116 3.73 -15.49 24.93
N ARG A 117 4.49 -16.17 24.06
CA ARG A 117 5.70 -16.93 24.42
C ARG A 117 7.01 -16.17 24.16
N ALA A 118 6.91 -14.99 23.56
CA ALA A 118 8.03 -14.12 23.24
C ALA A 118 8.17 -13.01 24.28
N LYS A 119 8.61 -13.38 25.48
CA LYS A 119 8.91 -12.43 26.56
C LYS A 119 10.26 -11.78 26.34
N ASP A 120 10.51 -10.66 27.04
CA ASP A 120 11.81 -10.02 27.06
C ASP A 120 12.91 -11.02 27.47
N GLY A 121 14.07 -10.93 26.78
CA GLY A 121 15.15 -11.90 26.92
C GLY A 121 14.98 -13.22 26.16
N THR A 122 13.82 -13.47 25.53
CA THR A 122 13.62 -14.67 24.71
C THR A 122 14.59 -14.68 23.52
N VAL A 123 15.33 -15.78 23.35
CA VAL A 123 16.21 -15.99 22.19
C VAL A 123 15.54 -16.94 21.20
N ILE A 124 15.55 -16.52 19.93
CA ILE A 124 15.00 -17.27 18.78
C ILE A 124 16.17 -17.61 17.86
N ASP A 125 16.41 -18.89 17.64
CA ASP A 125 17.42 -19.41 16.73
C ASP A 125 16.82 -19.63 15.34
N TYR A 126 17.52 -19.18 14.30
CA TYR A 126 17.16 -19.36 12.92
C TYR A 126 18.17 -20.26 12.18
N PRO A 127 17.80 -20.84 11.02
CA PRO A 127 18.73 -21.63 10.22
C PRO A 127 20.02 -20.87 9.87
N GLY A 128 21.18 -21.56 9.94
CA GLY A 128 22.47 -20.97 9.56
C GLY A 128 23.16 -20.18 10.68
N GLY A 129 22.70 -20.30 11.93
CA GLY A 129 23.35 -19.68 13.08
C GLY A 129 22.98 -18.23 13.34
N LEU A 130 22.04 -17.65 12.59
CA LEU A 130 21.43 -16.38 12.94
C LEU A 130 20.56 -16.59 14.17
N TYR A 131 20.59 -15.66 15.12
CA TYR A 131 19.64 -15.62 16.24
C TYR A 131 19.18 -14.19 16.50
N ALA A 132 18.04 -14.06 17.17
CA ALA A 132 17.54 -12.78 17.67
C ALA A 132 17.12 -12.88 19.13
N THR A 133 17.29 -11.79 19.86
CA THR A 133 16.85 -11.65 21.25
C THR A 133 15.73 -10.62 21.32
N VAL A 134 14.65 -10.96 21.99
CA VAL A 134 13.58 -10.00 22.30
C VAL A 134 14.09 -9.03 23.34
N ILE A 135 14.07 -7.71 23.06
CA ILE A 135 14.66 -6.65 23.90
C ILE A 135 13.63 -5.64 24.43
N GLY A 136 12.37 -6.02 24.51
CA GLY A 136 11.30 -5.20 25.07
C GLY A 136 10.09 -5.10 24.16
N ASP A 137 9.05 -4.47 24.67
CA ASP A 137 7.84 -4.14 23.95
C ASP A 137 8.02 -2.83 23.21
N SER A 138 7.55 -2.76 21.96
CA SER A 138 7.62 -1.56 21.14
C SER A 138 6.59 -0.51 21.55
N SER A 139 5.52 -0.92 22.22
CA SER A 139 4.45 -0.05 22.71
C SER A 139 3.75 -0.67 23.90
N SER A 140 3.14 0.18 24.70
CA SER A 140 2.28 -0.18 25.83
C SER A 140 0.96 -0.86 25.42
N ASP A 141 0.69 -0.99 24.12
CA ASP A 141 -0.55 -1.53 23.60
C ASP A 141 -0.40 -2.97 23.10
N ASP A 142 -1.41 -3.78 23.37
CA ASP A 142 -1.56 -5.23 23.27
C ASP A 142 -1.42 -5.82 21.83
N ASP A 143 -0.78 -5.12 20.90
CA ASP A 143 -0.72 -5.44 19.47
C ASP A 143 0.27 -6.57 19.11
N GLY A 144 0.97 -7.15 20.09
CA GLY A 144 1.89 -8.26 19.87
C GLY A 144 3.18 -7.90 19.13
N VAL A 145 3.43 -6.60 18.92
CA VAL A 145 4.68 -6.11 18.32
C VAL A 145 5.77 -6.15 19.38
N ARG A 146 6.95 -6.65 19.00
CA ARG A 146 8.15 -6.75 19.86
C ARG A 146 9.34 -6.19 19.10
N VAL A 147 10.28 -5.62 19.86
CA VAL A 147 11.60 -5.28 19.32
C VAL A 147 12.52 -6.47 19.50
N VAL A 148 13.20 -6.87 18.44
CA VAL A 148 14.23 -7.91 18.50
C VAL A 148 15.57 -7.34 18.07
N GLU A 149 16.64 -7.83 18.68
CA GLU A 149 18.01 -7.55 18.26
C GLU A 149 18.63 -8.80 17.67
N PHE A 150 19.01 -8.72 16.39
CA PHE A 150 19.66 -9.80 15.68
C PHE A 150 21.16 -9.87 15.99
N SER A 151 21.73 -11.08 15.92
CA SER A 151 23.17 -11.33 16.10
C SER A 151 24.06 -10.81 14.98
N LYS A 152 23.46 -10.37 13.87
CA LYS A 152 24.13 -9.74 12.73
C LYS A 152 23.51 -8.36 12.47
N SER A 153 24.17 -7.54 11.68
CA SER A 153 23.71 -6.18 11.35
C SER A 153 24.00 -5.81 9.89
N GLY A 154 23.29 -4.78 9.40
CA GLY A 154 23.51 -4.21 8.07
C GLY A 154 23.42 -5.26 6.95
N ALA A 155 24.30 -5.15 5.94
CA ALA A 155 24.29 -6.02 4.76
C ALA A 155 24.39 -7.53 5.10
N ALA A 156 25.13 -7.88 6.17
CA ALA A 156 25.24 -9.29 6.58
C ALA A 156 23.93 -9.83 7.15
N LEU A 157 23.09 -8.98 7.76
CA LEU A 157 21.77 -9.36 8.24
C LEU A 157 20.79 -9.51 7.05
N TYR A 158 20.81 -8.59 6.10
CA TYR A 158 19.98 -8.69 4.89
C TYR A 158 20.29 -9.93 4.07
N ALA A 159 21.57 -10.30 3.92
CA ALA A 159 21.95 -11.54 3.26
C ALA A 159 21.37 -12.81 3.95
N GLU A 160 21.23 -12.78 5.29
CA GLU A 160 20.55 -13.85 6.01
C GLU A 160 19.03 -13.83 5.75
N PHE A 161 18.40 -12.66 5.73
CA PHE A 161 16.98 -12.55 5.37
C PHE A 161 16.70 -13.13 3.99
N ASP A 162 17.53 -12.84 3.00
CA ASP A 162 17.40 -13.39 1.66
C ASP A 162 17.53 -14.92 1.62
N ARG A 163 18.43 -15.46 2.45
CA ARG A 163 18.71 -16.90 2.51
C ARG A 163 17.61 -17.71 3.21
N ILE A 164 17.08 -17.21 4.34
CA ILE A 164 16.16 -17.98 5.20
C ILE A 164 14.72 -17.44 5.19
N GLY A 165 14.54 -16.21 4.76
CA GLY A 165 13.24 -15.55 4.77
C GLY A 165 12.35 -15.96 3.60
N THR A 166 11.06 -15.77 3.81
CA THR A 166 10.04 -15.94 2.77
C THR A 166 9.31 -14.62 2.56
N MET A 167 8.78 -14.43 1.34
CA MET A 167 7.99 -13.24 1.02
C MET A 167 6.76 -13.16 1.92
N PRO A 168 6.52 -12.03 2.57
CA PRO A 168 5.41 -11.85 3.49
C PRO A 168 4.12 -11.55 2.71
N LEU A 169 3.61 -12.55 1.98
CA LEU A 169 2.35 -12.38 1.27
C LEU A 169 1.23 -12.04 2.25
N PRO A 170 0.28 -11.19 1.85
CA PRO A 170 -0.90 -10.90 2.63
C PRO A 170 -1.68 -12.16 2.99
N PRO A 171 -2.36 -12.20 4.15
CA PRO A 171 -2.99 -13.42 4.68
C PRO A 171 -4.11 -14.00 3.81
N TYR A 172 -4.66 -13.22 2.89
CA TYR A 172 -5.69 -13.66 1.94
C TYR A 172 -5.11 -14.36 0.69
N ILE A 173 -3.79 -14.29 0.48
CA ILE A 173 -3.10 -15.07 -0.56
C ILE A 173 -2.60 -16.36 0.10
N THR A 174 -3.24 -17.47 -0.26
CA THR A 174 -2.93 -18.81 0.26
C THR A 174 -2.07 -19.61 -0.70
N GLU A 175 -2.07 -19.23 -1.98
CA GLU A 175 -1.26 -19.85 -3.03
C GLU A 175 0.21 -19.47 -2.89
N LYS A 176 1.10 -20.46 -3.11
CA LYS A 176 2.54 -20.21 -3.10
C LYS A 176 2.96 -19.56 -4.42
N LEU A 177 3.68 -18.46 -4.34
CA LEU A 177 4.31 -17.89 -5.52
C LEU A 177 5.49 -18.76 -5.95
N SER A 178 5.50 -19.15 -7.22
CA SER A 178 6.63 -19.85 -7.86
C SER A 178 7.83 -18.92 -8.07
N ASP A 179 7.57 -17.64 -8.28
CA ASP A 179 8.57 -16.59 -8.47
C ASP A 179 8.34 -15.44 -7.48
N ARG A 180 9.33 -15.17 -6.63
CA ARG A 180 9.30 -14.08 -5.63
C ARG A 180 9.20 -12.69 -6.28
N GLU A 181 9.79 -12.50 -7.47
CA GLU A 181 9.79 -11.23 -8.19
C GLU A 181 8.39 -10.86 -8.72
N ARG A 182 7.44 -11.81 -8.72
CA ARG A 182 6.04 -11.51 -9.05
C ARG A 182 5.33 -10.66 -7.99
N TYR A 183 5.84 -10.63 -6.74
CA TYR A 183 5.38 -9.73 -5.68
C TYR A 183 6.28 -8.50 -5.53
N GLN A 184 7.00 -8.12 -6.59
CA GLN A 184 7.78 -6.89 -6.70
C GLN A 184 7.31 -6.08 -7.91
N THR A 185 7.36 -4.74 -7.80
CA THR A 185 7.20 -3.88 -8.97
C THR A 185 8.45 -3.97 -9.85
N VAL A 186 8.31 -3.74 -11.16
CA VAL A 186 9.46 -3.77 -12.10
C VAL A 186 10.46 -2.64 -11.86
N TYR A 187 10.13 -1.71 -10.98
CA TYR A 187 10.95 -0.56 -10.59
C TYR A 187 11.32 -0.56 -9.09
N ALA A 188 11.07 -1.66 -8.38
CA ALA A 188 11.43 -1.80 -6.96
C ALA A 188 12.95 -1.67 -6.77
N LYS A 189 13.38 -0.76 -5.88
CA LYS A 189 14.80 -0.40 -5.70
C LYS A 189 15.21 -0.42 -4.23
N THR A 190 14.54 0.34 -3.38
CA THR A 190 14.93 0.57 -1.99
C THR A 190 14.30 -0.45 -1.06
N GLU A 191 15.13 -1.33 -0.48
CA GLU A 191 14.69 -2.40 0.43
C GLU A 191 14.20 -1.84 1.78
N GLY A 192 13.25 -2.53 2.41
CA GLY A 192 12.74 -2.19 3.75
C GLY A 192 11.22 -2.36 3.90
N SER A 193 10.51 -2.63 2.81
CA SER A 193 9.06 -2.81 2.84
C SER A 193 8.66 -4.24 3.22
N SER A 194 7.62 -4.38 4.02
CA SER A 194 7.02 -5.68 4.35
C SER A 194 5.86 -6.05 3.42
N ALA A 195 5.46 -5.16 2.52
CA ALA A 195 4.46 -5.42 1.48
C ALA A 195 4.75 -4.61 0.21
N ALA A 196 4.33 -5.13 -0.94
CA ALA A 196 4.52 -4.46 -2.22
C ALA A 196 3.50 -3.31 -2.40
N PRO A 197 3.89 -2.21 -3.09
CA PRO A 197 2.94 -1.21 -3.58
C PRO A 197 2.18 -1.79 -4.78
N THR A 198 1.12 -2.56 -4.50
CA THR A 198 0.51 -3.53 -5.42
C THR A 198 -0.10 -2.91 -6.69
N ALA A 199 -0.52 -1.65 -6.67
CA ALA A 199 -0.95 -0.94 -7.88
C ALA A 199 0.17 -0.81 -8.92
N GLY A 200 1.43 -0.84 -8.49
CA GLY A 200 2.58 -0.84 -9.37
C GLY A 200 2.86 -2.18 -10.05
N LEU A 201 2.25 -3.27 -9.57
CA LEU A 201 2.45 -4.61 -10.15
C LEU A 201 1.88 -4.74 -11.57
N HIS A 202 1.00 -3.85 -11.97
CA HIS A 202 0.38 -3.84 -13.30
C HIS A 202 1.32 -3.31 -14.39
N PHE A 203 2.35 -2.56 -14.03
CA PHE A 203 3.26 -1.98 -15.01
C PHE A 203 4.28 -3.00 -15.53
N THR A 204 4.55 -2.93 -16.83
CA THR A 204 5.66 -3.60 -17.48
C THR A 204 6.75 -2.57 -17.84
N PRO A 205 8.02 -2.98 -18.01
CA PRO A 205 9.05 -2.07 -18.49
C PRO A 205 8.67 -1.40 -19.81
N ALA A 206 8.09 -2.16 -20.76
CA ALA A 206 7.66 -1.65 -22.05
C ALA A 206 6.57 -0.58 -21.93
N LEU A 207 5.59 -0.77 -21.04
CA LEU A 207 4.53 0.22 -20.80
C LEU A 207 5.12 1.52 -20.19
N LEU A 208 6.05 1.40 -19.23
CA LEU A 208 6.71 2.57 -18.64
C LEU A 208 7.52 3.37 -19.69
N GLU A 209 8.23 2.68 -20.59
CA GLU A 209 8.95 3.33 -21.70
C GLU A 209 7.98 4.04 -22.66
N ALA A 210 6.87 3.42 -23.03
CA ALA A 210 5.85 4.04 -23.86
C ALA A 210 5.22 5.28 -23.20
N ILE A 211 4.99 5.24 -21.88
CA ILE A 211 4.51 6.39 -21.09
C ILE A 211 5.53 7.54 -21.12
N ARG A 212 6.83 7.25 -20.92
CA ARG A 212 7.89 8.26 -21.03
C ARG A 212 7.99 8.86 -22.43
N ALA A 213 7.91 8.00 -23.46
CA ALA A 213 7.96 8.44 -24.85
C ALA A 213 6.78 9.35 -25.24
N LYS A 214 5.65 9.26 -24.52
CA LYS A 214 4.50 10.16 -24.67
C LYS A 214 4.69 11.55 -24.02
N GLY A 215 5.82 11.79 -23.33
CA GLY A 215 6.08 13.04 -22.62
C GLY A 215 5.52 13.10 -21.20
N VAL A 216 5.11 11.95 -20.65
CA VAL A 216 4.72 11.82 -19.24
C VAL A 216 5.96 11.60 -18.38
N LYS A 217 6.17 12.41 -17.37
CA LYS A 217 7.27 12.23 -16.43
C LYS A 217 6.91 11.15 -15.42
N ILE A 218 7.86 10.24 -15.14
CA ILE A 218 7.72 9.21 -14.11
C ILE A 218 8.77 9.49 -13.04
N VAL A 219 8.30 9.78 -11.82
CA VAL A 219 9.16 10.05 -10.65
C VAL A 219 8.84 9.07 -9.52
N SER A 220 9.81 8.82 -8.67
CA SER A 220 9.64 7.91 -7.54
C SER A 220 9.57 8.64 -6.20
N VAL A 221 8.80 8.06 -5.32
CA VAL A 221 8.80 8.33 -3.88
C VAL A 221 9.10 7.04 -3.14
N LEU A 222 9.48 7.13 -1.88
CA LEU A 222 9.63 5.97 -1.00
C LEU A 222 8.54 6.01 0.08
N LEU A 223 7.87 4.89 0.28
CA LEU A 223 7.11 4.61 1.49
C LEU A 223 7.28 3.12 1.80
N HIS A 224 7.84 2.82 2.96
CA HIS A 224 7.95 1.44 3.43
C HIS A 224 6.62 0.97 3.98
N VAL A 225 5.95 0.12 3.20
CA VAL A 225 4.64 -0.43 3.55
C VAL A 225 4.77 -1.42 4.69
N GLY A 226 4.15 -1.10 5.81
CA GLY A 226 4.02 -1.99 6.95
C GLY A 226 2.83 -2.94 6.82
N LEU A 227 2.84 -4.03 7.59
CA LEU A 227 1.72 -4.98 7.63
C LEU A 227 0.45 -4.41 8.26
N GLY A 228 0.54 -3.25 8.91
CA GLY A 228 -0.62 -2.52 9.41
C GLY A 228 -1.67 -2.24 8.33
N THR A 229 -1.23 -2.07 7.07
CA THR A 229 -2.11 -1.86 5.91
C THR A 229 -3.09 -3.01 5.68
N PHE A 230 -2.78 -4.22 6.16
CA PHE A 230 -3.67 -5.39 6.05
C PHE A 230 -4.45 -5.69 7.33
N ARG A 231 -4.30 -4.88 8.38
CA ARG A 231 -5.08 -5.05 9.61
C ARG A 231 -6.49 -4.53 9.40
N PRO A 232 -7.52 -5.29 9.84
CA PRO A 232 -8.89 -4.78 9.84
C PRO A 232 -9.01 -3.59 10.79
N VAL A 233 -9.82 -2.62 10.43
CA VAL A 233 -10.27 -1.55 11.34
C VAL A 233 -11.10 -2.21 12.45
N LYS A 234 -10.72 -2.01 13.71
CA LYS A 234 -11.39 -2.61 14.86
C LYS A 234 -12.53 -1.74 15.38
N GLU A 235 -12.31 -0.43 15.32
CA GLU A 235 -13.21 0.59 15.82
C GLU A 235 -14.46 0.69 14.94
N ASP A 236 -15.62 0.91 15.55
CA ASP A 236 -16.88 1.11 14.82
C ASP A 236 -16.92 2.49 14.18
N ARG A 237 -16.47 3.53 14.88
CA ARG A 237 -16.32 4.88 14.33
C ARG A 237 -14.98 5.01 13.65
N ILE A 238 -14.95 5.44 12.39
CA ILE A 238 -13.70 5.57 11.64
C ILE A 238 -12.77 6.63 12.24
N THR A 239 -13.31 7.66 12.89
CA THR A 239 -12.54 8.72 13.56
C THR A 239 -11.75 8.26 14.77
N ASP A 240 -12.13 7.12 15.37
CA ASP A 240 -11.44 6.55 16.53
C ASP A 240 -10.25 5.67 16.12
N HIS A 241 -10.15 5.37 14.81
CA HIS A 241 -9.06 4.55 14.28
C HIS A 241 -7.74 5.31 14.28
N ILE A 242 -6.72 4.70 14.90
CA ILE A 242 -5.35 5.22 14.90
C ILE A 242 -4.58 4.55 13.77
N MET A 243 -4.23 5.34 12.75
CA MET A 243 -3.44 4.84 11.63
C MET A 243 -2.00 4.56 12.08
N HIS A 244 -1.46 3.41 11.67
CA HIS A 244 -0.06 3.09 11.91
C HIS A 244 0.87 4.05 11.16
N SER A 245 2.06 4.25 11.74
CA SER A 245 3.09 5.10 11.16
C SER A 245 3.96 4.33 10.18
N GLU A 246 4.24 4.93 9.02
CA GLU A 246 5.10 4.38 7.97
C GLU A 246 6.14 5.43 7.57
N TYR A 247 7.39 4.98 7.36
CA TYR A 247 8.46 5.84 6.89
C TYR A 247 8.27 6.19 5.41
N PHE A 248 8.43 7.47 5.08
CA PHE A 248 8.37 7.95 3.70
C PHE A 248 9.51 8.92 3.38
N GLU A 249 9.77 9.08 2.08
CA GLU A 249 10.76 10.02 1.58
C GLU A 249 10.33 10.56 0.21
N VAL A 250 10.55 11.87 0.02
CA VAL A 250 10.44 12.59 -1.26
C VAL A 250 11.74 13.35 -1.47
N SER A 251 12.48 13.04 -2.55
CA SER A 251 13.73 13.71 -2.89
C SER A 251 13.50 15.11 -3.45
N ASP A 252 14.54 15.97 -3.43
CA ASP A 252 14.52 17.31 -4.04
C ASP A 252 14.17 17.22 -5.53
N GLU A 253 14.80 16.29 -6.28
CA GLU A 253 14.56 16.08 -7.71
C GLU A 253 13.10 15.73 -8.00
N THR A 254 12.53 14.84 -7.18
CA THR A 254 11.10 14.44 -7.29
C THR A 254 10.19 15.62 -7.00
N ALA A 255 10.45 16.36 -5.93
CA ALA A 255 9.64 17.53 -5.55
C ALA A 255 9.71 18.63 -6.64
N ASP A 256 10.89 18.93 -7.16
CA ASP A 256 11.07 19.93 -8.22
C ASP A 256 10.36 19.51 -9.51
N THR A 257 10.46 18.24 -9.90
CA THR A 257 9.77 17.71 -11.08
C THR A 257 8.27 17.82 -10.94
N ILE A 258 7.71 17.44 -9.77
CA ILE A 258 6.29 17.53 -9.50
C ILE A 258 5.83 18.99 -9.50
N ASN A 259 6.56 19.88 -8.86
CA ASN A 259 6.18 21.29 -8.73
C ASN A 259 6.30 22.07 -10.05
N SER A 260 7.10 21.59 -11.02
CA SER A 260 7.24 22.17 -12.36
C SER A 260 6.33 21.57 -13.42
N ARG A 261 5.41 20.66 -13.03
CA ARG A 261 4.49 20.01 -13.95
C ARG A 261 3.56 20.99 -14.65
N THR A 262 3.15 20.65 -15.86
CA THR A 262 2.14 21.38 -16.63
C THR A 262 0.82 20.64 -16.76
N GLY A 263 0.81 19.32 -16.48
CA GLY A 263 -0.33 18.44 -16.50
C GLY A 263 -0.73 17.97 -15.09
N ARG A 264 -1.43 16.85 -15.03
CA ARG A 264 -1.97 16.24 -13.80
C ARG A 264 -0.88 15.56 -12.99
N LEU A 265 -1.07 15.52 -11.66
CA LEU A 265 -0.29 14.68 -10.75
C LEU A 265 -1.07 13.40 -10.46
N ILE A 266 -0.56 12.27 -10.92
CA ILE A 266 -1.24 10.97 -10.82
C ILE A 266 -0.42 10.05 -9.91
N ALA A 267 -1.03 9.64 -8.80
CA ALA A 267 -0.42 8.70 -7.86
C ALA A 267 -0.67 7.26 -8.30
N VAL A 268 0.38 6.44 -8.30
CA VAL A 268 0.28 4.98 -8.47
C VAL A 268 0.29 4.32 -7.10
N GLY A 269 -0.87 3.87 -6.66
CA GLY A 269 -1.13 3.28 -5.37
C GLY A 269 -1.45 4.27 -4.27
N THR A 270 -2.17 3.78 -3.27
CA THR A 270 -2.52 4.51 -2.06
C THR A 270 -1.28 4.92 -1.25
N THR A 271 -0.17 4.21 -1.40
CA THR A 271 1.13 4.55 -0.79
C THR A 271 1.72 5.82 -1.38
N SER A 272 1.80 5.95 -2.71
CA SER A 272 2.24 7.19 -3.37
C SER A 272 1.30 8.35 -3.05
N CYS A 273 -0.02 8.11 -3.01
CA CYS A 273 -1.01 9.10 -2.59
C CYS A 273 -0.74 9.61 -1.17
N ARG A 274 -0.59 8.70 -0.20
CA ARG A 274 -0.32 9.08 1.20
C ARG A 274 1.01 9.83 1.36
N THR A 275 2.04 9.44 0.63
CA THR A 275 3.34 10.16 0.60
C THR A 275 3.16 11.58 0.09
N LEU A 276 2.51 11.76 -1.06
CA LEU A 276 2.30 13.07 -1.67
C LEU A 276 1.44 13.97 -0.79
N GLU A 277 0.35 13.47 -0.24
CA GLU A 277 -0.53 14.24 0.65
C GLU A 277 0.16 14.60 1.99
N SER A 278 1.11 13.78 2.46
CA SER A 278 1.94 14.08 3.64
C SER A 278 3.01 15.14 3.36
N ALA A 279 3.55 15.16 2.14
CA ALA A 279 4.59 16.10 1.72
C ALA A 279 4.05 17.43 1.16
N ALA A 280 2.74 17.51 0.88
CA ALA A 280 2.10 18.69 0.32
C ALA A 280 1.81 19.75 1.39
N ASP A 281 2.14 21.00 1.09
CA ASP A 281 1.67 22.13 1.87
C ASP A 281 0.20 22.51 1.51
N GLU A 282 -0.35 23.51 2.16
CA GLU A 282 -1.74 23.92 1.97
C GLU A 282 -2.05 24.47 0.56
N CYS A 283 -1.02 24.83 -0.20
CA CYS A 283 -1.14 25.26 -1.60
C CYS A 283 -0.92 24.10 -2.60
N GLY A 284 -0.70 22.87 -2.12
CA GLY A 284 -0.44 21.70 -2.94
C GLY A 284 0.98 21.60 -3.48
N LYS A 285 1.91 22.44 -2.98
CA LYS A 285 3.33 22.34 -3.32
C LYS A 285 3.99 21.20 -2.55
N ILE A 286 4.65 20.29 -3.26
CA ILE A 286 5.36 19.15 -2.67
C ILE A 286 6.71 19.62 -2.12
N ARG A 287 7.02 19.23 -0.90
CA ARG A 287 8.29 19.49 -0.23
C ARG A 287 9.16 18.23 -0.28
N ALA A 288 10.45 18.43 -0.56
CA ALA A 288 11.45 17.39 -0.32
C ALA A 288 11.56 17.17 1.19
N MET A 289 11.32 15.96 1.62
CA MET A 289 11.37 15.60 3.05
C MET A 289 11.38 14.10 3.25
N SER A 290 11.80 13.69 4.43
CA SER A 290 11.67 12.31 4.91
C SER A 290 11.16 12.31 6.34
N GLY A 291 10.50 11.24 6.72
CA GLY A 291 9.95 11.11 8.07
C GLY A 291 8.90 10.02 8.17
N ASP A 292 8.13 10.08 9.21
CA ASP A 292 7.04 9.13 9.47
C ASP A 292 5.68 9.78 9.16
N THR A 293 4.80 9.04 8.49
CA THR A 293 3.43 9.46 8.26
C THR A 293 2.43 8.50 8.86
N GLY A 294 1.53 9.02 9.68
CA GLY A 294 0.33 8.34 10.15
C GLY A 294 -0.94 8.92 9.52
N ILE A 295 -0.82 9.53 8.33
CA ILE A 295 -1.96 10.17 7.68
C ILE A 295 -3.08 9.16 7.43
N PHE A 296 -4.26 9.46 7.96
CA PHE A 296 -5.49 8.70 7.74
C PHE A 296 -6.43 9.52 6.87
N ILE A 297 -6.62 9.07 5.63
CA ILE A 297 -7.45 9.72 4.63
C ILE A 297 -8.80 9.00 4.57
N TYR A 298 -9.88 9.72 4.85
CA TYR A 298 -11.26 9.23 4.82
C TYR A 298 -12.20 10.37 4.35
N PRO A 299 -13.47 10.11 4.00
CA PRO A 299 -14.39 11.13 3.52
C PRO A 299 -14.44 12.38 4.42
N GLY A 300 -14.30 13.54 3.80
CA GLY A 300 -14.09 14.83 4.47
C GLY A 300 -12.66 15.34 4.37
N TYR A 301 -11.67 14.48 4.03
CA TYR A 301 -10.31 14.89 3.72
C TYR A 301 -10.26 15.72 2.43
N ARG A 302 -9.59 16.87 2.49
CA ARG A 302 -9.34 17.71 1.32
C ARG A 302 -7.99 17.36 0.70
N PHE A 303 -8.02 16.72 -0.45
CA PHE A 303 -6.79 16.45 -1.22
C PHE A 303 -6.13 17.74 -1.68
N LYS A 304 -4.81 17.80 -1.51
CA LYS A 304 -3.98 18.95 -1.81
C LYS A 304 -3.09 18.74 -3.04
N ALA A 305 -2.67 17.51 -3.26
CA ALA A 305 -1.62 17.20 -4.21
C ALA A 305 -2.12 16.53 -5.49
N ILE A 306 -2.88 15.44 -5.36
CA ILE A 306 -3.12 14.54 -6.50
C ILE A 306 -4.39 14.88 -7.29
N ASP A 307 -4.28 14.75 -8.62
CA ASP A 307 -5.40 14.93 -9.57
C ASP A 307 -5.99 13.59 -10.01
N GLY A 308 -5.20 12.51 -9.96
CA GLY A 308 -5.62 11.16 -10.33
C GLY A 308 -4.98 10.09 -9.45
N LEU A 309 -5.65 8.93 -9.34
CA LEU A 309 -5.19 7.80 -8.55
C LEU A 309 -5.38 6.48 -9.31
N ILE A 310 -4.27 5.77 -9.53
CA ILE A 310 -4.28 4.39 -10.01
C ILE A 310 -4.17 3.48 -8.79
N THR A 311 -5.10 2.54 -8.60
CA THR A 311 -5.11 1.68 -7.42
C THR A 311 -5.70 0.31 -7.74
N ASN A 312 -5.59 -0.65 -6.81
CA ASN A 312 -6.31 -1.92 -6.86
C ASN A 312 -7.71 -1.76 -6.24
N PHE A 313 -8.55 -2.78 -6.37
CA PHE A 313 -9.77 -2.91 -5.57
C PHE A 313 -9.44 -3.33 -4.14
N HIS A 314 -10.07 -2.70 -3.15
CA HIS A 314 -9.78 -2.85 -1.72
C HIS A 314 -10.86 -3.64 -0.99
N LEU A 315 -10.54 -4.20 0.19
CA LEU A 315 -11.49 -4.93 1.03
C LEU A 315 -12.61 -4.03 1.56
N PRO A 316 -13.80 -4.63 1.81
CA PRO A 316 -14.83 -3.99 2.61
C PRO A 316 -14.25 -3.50 3.95
N GLU A 317 -14.75 -2.37 4.43
CA GLU A 317 -14.44 -1.80 5.74
C GLU A 317 -12.94 -1.49 5.97
N SER A 318 -12.12 -1.42 4.89
CA SER A 318 -10.69 -1.13 4.98
C SER A 318 -10.40 0.37 4.93
N THR A 319 -9.29 0.78 5.56
CA THR A 319 -8.78 2.16 5.47
C THR A 319 -8.51 2.59 4.03
N LEU A 320 -8.17 1.64 3.15
CA LEU A 320 -7.91 1.91 1.74
C LEU A 320 -9.20 2.20 0.95
N LEU A 321 -10.30 1.50 1.27
CA LEU A 321 -11.62 1.84 0.70
C LEU A 321 -12.08 3.22 1.19
N MET A 322 -11.78 3.57 2.43
CA MET A 322 -12.06 4.90 2.97
C MET A 322 -11.28 5.98 2.23
N LEU A 323 -10.01 5.75 1.89
CA LEU A 323 -9.17 6.67 1.13
C LEU A 323 -9.74 6.91 -0.28
N VAL A 324 -10.07 5.87 -1.04
CA VAL A 324 -10.64 6.04 -2.39
C VAL A 324 -12.02 6.67 -2.34
N SER A 325 -12.80 6.39 -1.28
CA SER A 325 -14.08 7.04 -1.01
C SER A 325 -13.94 8.52 -0.64
N ALA A 326 -12.83 8.91 -0.04
CA ALA A 326 -12.51 10.32 0.16
C ALA A 326 -12.14 11.01 -1.16
N PHE A 327 -11.51 10.28 -2.10
CA PHE A 327 -11.04 10.85 -3.36
C PHE A 327 -12.15 11.08 -4.38
N ALA A 328 -13.17 10.21 -4.46
CA ALA A 328 -14.25 10.31 -5.44
C ALA A 328 -15.65 10.51 -4.85
N SER A 329 -15.96 10.07 -3.75
CA SER A 329 -17.09 9.97 -2.84
C SER A 329 -17.40 8.50 -2.52
N ARG A 330 -18.01 8.28 -1.37
CA ARG A 330 -18.37 6.92 -0.93
C ARG A 330 -19.39 6.28 -1.88
N GLU A 331 -20.37 7.02 -2.30
CA GLU A 331 -21.49 6.58 -3.16
C GLU A 331 -20.96 6.14 -4.53
N ILE A 332 -20.10 6.95 -5.15
CA ILE A 332 -19.45 6.64 -6.43
C ILE A 332 -18.61 5.37 -6.27
N MET A 333 -17.81 5.29 -5.22
CA MET A 333 -16.92 4.13 -5.02
C MET A 333 -17.68 2.84 -4.74
N LEU A 334 -18.70 2.86 -3.88
CA LEU A 334 -19.52 1.67 -3.64
C LEU A 334 -20.28 1.23 -4.89
N SER A 335 -20.75 2.17 -5.72
CA SER A 335 -21.33 1.85 -7.02
C SER A 335 -20.32 1.17 -7.95
N ALA A 336 -19.10 1.73 -8.06
CA ALA A 336 -18.03 1.16 -8.88
C ALA A 336 -17.59 -0.25 -8.38
N TYR A 337 -17.56 -0.48 -7.06
CA TYR A 337 -17.23 -1.79 -6.51
C TYR A 337 -18.31 -2.84 -6.76
N ASN A 338 -19.58 -2.45 -6.67
CA ASN A 338 -20.70 -3.33 -7.04
C ASN A 338 -20.69 -3.66 -8.54
N GLU A 339 -20.37 -2.67 -9.38
CA GLU A 339 -20.16 -2.87 -10.82
C GLU A 339 -18.99 -3.84 -11.09
N ALA A 340 -17.88 -3.67 -10.38
CA ALA A 340 -16.71 -4.56 -10.51
C ALA A 340 -17.05 -6.03 -10.18
N ILE A 341 -17.88 -6.26 -9.15
CA ILE A 341 -18.37 -7.61 -8.81
C ILE A 341 -19.26 -8.15 -9.92
N ARG A 342 -20.21 -7.36 -10.43
CA ARG A 342 -21.11 -7.76 -11.51
C ARG A 342 -20.33 -8.14 -12.78
N GLU A 343 -19.29 -7.40 -13.09
CA GLU A 343 -18.43 -7.57 -14.25
C GLU A 343 -17.26 -8.55 -13.99
N HIS A 344 -17.25 -9.26 -12.86
CA HIS A 344 -16.26 -10.28 -12.53
C HIS A 344 -14.81 -9.76 -12.54
N TYR A 345 -14.56 -8.55 -12.02
CA TYR A 345 -13.23 -8.06 -11.74
C TYR A 345 -12.57 -8.87 -10.64
N ARG A 346 -11.26 -8.95 -10.68
CA ARG A 346 -10.44 -9.59 -9.65
C ARG A 346 -10.01 -8.54 -8.63
N PHE A 347 -10.04 -8.92 -7.36
CA PHE A 347 -9.81 -8.01 -6.25
C PHE A 347 -8.45 -8.22 -5.61
N PHE A 348 -7.96 -7.21 -4.91
CA PHE A 348 -6.77 -7.19 -4.08
C PHE A 348 -5.44 -7.17 -4.85
N SER A 349 -4.35 -7.60 -4.15
CA SER A 349 -2.95 -7.41 -4.57
C SER A 349 -2.62 -7.92 -5.97
N PHE A 350 -3.21 -9.05 -6.38
CA PHE A 350 -3.04 -9.64 -7.72
C PHE A 350 -4.28 -9.47 -8.60
N GLY A 351 -5.21 -8.68 -8.14
CA GLY A 351 -6.44 -8.39 -8.86
C GLY A 351 -6.24 -7.41 -10.01
N ASP A 352 -7.33 -6.77 -10.38
CA ASP A 352 -7.40 -5.76 -11.43
C ASP A 352 -7.18 -4.36 -10.87
N ALA A 353 -7.07 -3.39 -11.75
CA ALA A 353 -6.79 -2.00 -11.41
C ALA A 353 -8.00 -1.10 -11.58
N MET A 354 -7.95 0.05 -10.92
CA MET A 354 -8.86 1.18 -11.07
C MET A 354 -8.06 2.45 -11.32
N PHE A 355 -8.53 3.30 -12.22
CA PHE A 355 -8.04 4.67 -12.42
C PHE A 355 -9.16 5.65 -12.12
N ILE A 356 -8.99 6.43 -11.07
CA ILE A 356 -9.92 7.45 -10.59
C ILE A 356 -9.37 8.80 -11.00
N SER A 357 -10.12 9.58 -11.81
CA SER A 357 -9.66 10.87 -12.37
C SER A 357 -10.78 11.89 -12.60
#